data_2eefe6fe4439bb1ee82d84db29b633e3
#
_entry.id   2eefe6fe4439bb1ee82d84db29b633e3
#
_cell.length_a   1.000
_cell.length_b   1.000
_cell.length_c   1.000
_cell.angle_alpha   90.00
_cell.angle_beta   90.00
_cell.angle_gamma   90.00
#
_symmetry.space_group_name_H-M   'P 1'
#
loop_
_entity.id
_entity.type
_entity.pdbx_description
1 polymer ?
#
loop_
_entity_poly.entity_id
_entity_poly.type
_entity_poly.pdbx_seq_one_letter_code
_entity_poly.pdbx_strand_id
1 'polypeptide(L)'
;IKIIDIDLEDPLIYQNLYELSNPHGLFQIEAETNFRVCQKVKPKNLDELSGVLALARPGALAFVDQYANYTNNKVYDAIHPFFDDILAATGGVCLYQEQMMKMANKIGFSLDEAELLRRIVGKKKVSEVKKWKKKIKDQVKKNNLDSEIGDILWSVLEDSANYSFNKS
;
A
#
# COMPACT_ATOMS: atom_id res chain seq x y z
N ILE A 1 22.71 -15.52 -21.66
CA ILE A 1 21.75 -14.42 -21.34
C ILE A 1 22.26 -13.75 -20.10
N LYS A 2 22.54 -12.46 -20.18
CA LYS A 2 22.85 -11.67 -18.97
C LYS A 2 21.55 -11.18 -18.37
N ILE A 3 21.46 -11.16 -17.04
CA ILE A 3 20.26 -10.69 -16.32
C ILE A 3 19.86 -9.27 -16.74
N ILE A 4 20.86 -8.42 -17.01
CA ILE A 4 20.65 -7.03 -17.44
C ILE A 4 19.96 -6.91 -18.82
N ASP A 5 19.97 -7.96 -19.62
CA ASP A 5 19.37 -8.00 -20.95
C ASP A 5 17.91 -8.46 -20.92
N ILE A 6 17.36 -8.79 -19.75
CA ILE A 6 15.98 -9.21 -19.57
C ILE A 6 15.09 -7.96 -19.56
N ASP A 7 14.13 -7.91 -20.46
CA ASP A 7 13.09 -6.88 -20.44
C ASP A 7 12.09 -7.18 -19.31
N LEU A 8 12.16 -6.40 -18.24
CA LEU A 8 11.29 -6.54 -17.07
C LEU A 8 9.85 -6.05 -17.36
N GLU A 9 9.60 -5.41 -18.48
CA GLU A 9 8.28 -4.95 -18.91
C GLU A 9 7.66 -5.84 -19.98
N ASP A 10 8.29 -6.97 -20.33
CA ASP A 10 7.73 -7.92 -21.32
C ASP A 10 6.37 -8.48 -20.86
N PRO A 11 5.26 -8.16 -21.57
CA PRO A 11 3.93 -8.59 -21.16
C PRO A 11 3.76 -10.11 -21.08
N LEU A 12 4.51 -10.87 -21.87
CA LEU A 12 4.42 -12.33 -21.88
C LEU A 12 4.91 -12.95 -20.57
N ILE A 13 5.86 -12.30 -19.88
CA ILE A 13 6.33 -12.76 -18.57
C ILE A 13 5.17 -12.74 -17.57
N TYR A 14 4.45 -11.64 -17.52
CA TYR A 14 3.35 -11.45 -16.57
C TYR A 14 2.12 -12.27 -16.96
N GLN A 15 1.76 -12.33 -18.22
CA GLN A 15 0.68 -13.18 -18.69
C GLN A 15 0.93 -14.65 -18.31
N ASN A 16 2.11 -15.17 -18.61
CA ASN A 16 2.49 -16.54 -18.26
C ASN A 16 2.43 -16.76 -16.73
N LEU A 17 2.83 -15.76 -15.94
CA LEU A 17 2.84 -15.86 -14.49
C LEU A 17 1.47 -16.16 -13.89
N TYR A 18 0.43 -15.41 -14.27
CA TYR A 18 -0.90 -15.61 -13.67
C TYR A 18 -1.77 -16.66 -14.41
N GLU A 19 -1.35 -17.12 -15.57
CA GLU A 19 -2.00 -18.21 -16.32
C GLU A 19 -1.45 -19.60 -15.95
N LEU A 20 -0.41 -19.68 -15.12
CA LEU A 20 0.12 -20.96 -14.65
C LEU A 20 -0.97 -21.80 -13.97
N SER A 21 -0.97 -23.10 -14.26
CA SER A 21 -1.77 -24.06 -13.50
C SER A 21 -1.11 -24.46 -12.19
N ASN A 22 0.21 -24.31 -12.10
CA ASN A 22 1.01 -24.70 -10.96
C ASN A 22 2.16 -23.72 -10.75
N PRO A 23 2.15 -22.93 -9.64
CA PRO A 23 3.16 -21.92 -9.36
C PRO A 23 4.43 -22.45 -8.67
N HIS A 24 4.66 -23.76 -8.60
CA HIS A 24 5.81 -24.34 -7.90
C HIS A 24 7.13 -23.76 -8.39
N GLY A 25 7.99 -23.41 -7.44
CA GLY A 25 9.30 -22.82 -7.70
C GLY A 25 9.30 -21.31 -7.86
N LEU A 26 8.14 -20.65 -7.79
CA LEU A 26 8.05 -19.19 -7.80
C LEU A 26 8.12 -18.63 -6.38
N PHE A 27 9.28 -18.14 -6.00
CA PHE A 27 9.51 -17.60 -4.64
C PHE A 27 8.42 -16.60 -4.25
N GLN A 28 7.86 -16.75 -3.06
CA GLN A 28 6.76 -15.96 -2.47
C GLN A 28 5.42 -15.98 -3.24
N ILE A 29 5.36 -16.54 -4.44
CA ILE A 29 4.12 -16.64 -5.23
C ILE A 29 3.53 -18.04 -5.17
N GLU A 30 4.35 -19.08 -4.96
CA GLU A 30 3.93 -20.47 -4.95
C GLU A 30 2.93 -20.83 -3.83
N ALA A 31 2.86 -20.04 -2.75
CA ALA A 31 1.84 -20.23 -1.73
C ALA A 31 0.44 -19.98 -2.30
N GLU A 32 -0.52 -20.85 -2.01
CA GLU A 32 -1.86 -20.82 -2.59
C GLU A 32 -2.54 -19.45 -2.48
N THR A 33 -2.47 -18.81 -1.33
CA THR A 33 -3.05 -17.47 -1.12
C THR A 33 -2.40 -16.43 -2.03
N ASN A 34 -1.07 -16.44 -2.12
CA ASN A 34 -0.31 -15.48 -2.91
C ASN A 34 -0.60 -15.68 -4.41
N PHE A 35 -0.67 -16.92 -4.85
CA PHE A 35 -0.97 -17.22 -6.24
C PHE A 35 -2.41 -16.83 -6.61
N ARG A 36 -3.39 -17.04 -5.73
CA ARG A 36 -4.77 -16.57 -5.93
C ARG A 36 -4.85 -15.06 -6.05
N VAL A 37 -4.11 -14.32 -5.22
CA VAL A 37 -4.01 -12.86 -5.34
C VAL A 37 -3.40 -12.47 -6.69
N CYS A 38 -2.32 -13.14 -7.12
CA CYS A 38 -1.69 -12.93 -8.41
C CYS A 38 -2.67 -13.14 -9.57
N GLN A 39 -3.42 -14.24 -9.55
CA GLN A 39 -4.43 -14.53 -10.58
C GLN A 39 -5.56 -13.50 -10.63
N LYS A 40 -5.94 -12.94 -9.48
CA LYS A 40 -7.00 -11.93 -9.38
C LYS A 40 -6.55 -10.55 -9.83
N VAL A 41 -5.36 -10.14 -9.42
CA VAL A 41 -4.76 -8.84 -9.76
C VAL A 41 -4.29 -8.80 -11.20
N LYS A 42 -3.80 -9.93 -11.73
CA LYS A 42 -3.23 -10.05 -13.09
C LYS A 42 -2.17 -8.96 -13.34
N PRO A 43 -1.06 -8.98 -12.60
CA PRO A 43 -0.03 -7.95 -12.72
C PRO A 43 0.52 -7.91 -14.14
N LYS A 44 0.82 -6.70 -14.63
CA LYS A 44 1.31 -6.44 -16.00
C LYS A 44 2.73 -5.86 -16.00
N ASN A 45 3.25 -5.55 -14.84
CA ASN A 45 4.57 -4.99 -14.65
C ASN A 45 5.08 -5.30 -13.23
N LEU A 46 6.32 -4.95 -12.98
CA LEU A 46 6.98 -5.24 -11.69
C LEU A 46 6.33 -4.51 -10.51
N ASP A 47 5.84 -3.29 -10.71
CA ASP A 47 5.14 -2.53 -9.65
C ASP A 47 3.83 -3.21 -9.25
N GLU A 48 3.04 -3.68 -10.21
CA GLU A 48 1.80 -4.41 -9.94
C GLU A 48 2.09 -5.77 -9.28
N LEU A 49 3.17 -6.44 -9.66
CA LEU A 49 3.61 -7.68 -9.02
C LEU A 49 4.05 -7.42 -7.56
N SER A 50 4.77 -6.33 -7.31
CA SER A 50 5.10 -5.89 -5.95
C SER A 50 3.83 -5.65 -5.10
N GLY A 51 2.79 -5.07 -5.71
CA GLY A 51 1.47 -4.92 -5.09
C GLY A 51 0.82 -6.25 -4.71
N VAL A 52 0.94 -7.27 -5.55
CA VAL A 52 0.48 -8.64 -5.24
C VAL A 52 1.15 -9.15 -3.97
N LEU A 53 2.47 -9.03 -3.87
CA LEU A 53 3.22 -9.49 -2.70
C LEU A 53 2.86 -8.71 -1.43
N ALA A 54 2.59 -7.42 -1.57
CA ALA A 54 2.15 -6.58 -0.45
C ALA A 54 0.75 -6.98 0.07
N LEU A 55 -0.16 -7.35 -0.85
CA LEU A 55 -1.54 -7.72 -0.55
C LEU A 55 -1.70 -9.15 -0.04
N ALA A 56 -0.76 -10.05 -0.36
CA ALA A 56 -0.84 -11.46 -0.03
C ALA A 56 -0.55 -11.74 1.47
N ARG A 57 -1.18 -10.98 2.36
CA ARG A 57 -1.06 -11.10 3.81
C ARG A 57 -2.44 -11.03 4.46
N PRO A 58 -2.68 -11.73 5.56
CA PRO A 58 -4.02 -11.82 6.17
C PRO A 58 -4.70 -10.47 6.39
N GLY A 59 -3.98 -9.46 6.84
CA GLY A 59 -4.53 -8.12 7.09
C GLY A 59 -4.82 -7.30 5.82
N ALA A 60 -4.19 -7.62 4.70
CA ALA A 60 -4.30 -6.88 3.44
C ALA A 60 -5.27 -7.51 2.43
N LEU A 61 -5.70 -8.75 2.64
CA LEU A 61 -6.58 -9.47 1.70
C LEU A 61 -7.90 -8.75 1.42
N ALA A 62 -8.40 -7.96 2.36
CA ALA A 62 -9.62 -7.16 2.18
C ALA A 62 -9.49 -6.10 1.06
N PHE A 63 -8.27 -5.69 0.70
CA PHE A 63 -8.01 -4.68 -0.33
C PHE A 63 -7.71 -5.27 -1.71
N VAL A 64 -7.67 -6.60 -1.83
CA VAL A 64 -7.33 -7.28 -3.10
C VAL A 64 -8.32 -6.91 -4.20
N ASP A 65 -9.61 -6.84 -3.90
CA ASP A 65 -10.64 -6.52 -4.90
C ASP A 65 -10.51 -5.09 -5.42
N GLN A 66 -10.26 -4.15 -4.53
CA GLN A 66 -10.04 -2.75 -4.90
C GLN A 66 -8.80 -2.61 -5.79
N TYR A 67 -7.69 -3.24 -5.40
CA TYR A 67 -6.46 -3.20 -6.18
C TYR A 67 -6.59 -3.93 -7.52
N ALA A 68 -7.26 -5.09 -7.56
CA ALA A 68 -7.53 -5.83 -8.79
C ALA A 68 -8.39 -5.02 -9.77
N ASN A 69 -9.39 -4.29 -9.26
CA ASN A 69 -10.19 -3.39 -10.08
C ASN A 69 -9.33 -2.29 -10.72
N TYR A 70 -8.41 -1.72 -9.96
CA TYR A 70 -7.44 -0.75 -10.49
C TYR A 70 -6.52 -1.36 -11.56
N THR A 71 -5.89 -2.51 -11.29
CA THR A 71 -4.95 -3.13 -12.24
C THR A 71 -5.62 -3.62 -13.51
N ASN A 72 -6.84 -4.15 -13.42
CA ASN A 72 -7.57 -4.69 -14.57
C ASN A 72 -8.34 -3.63 -15.37
N ASN A 73 -8.96 -2.67 -14.69
CA ASN A 73 -9.90 -1.72 -15.30
C ASN A 73 -9.42 -0.27 -15.26
N LYS A 74 -8.31 0.01 -14.59
CA LYS A 74 -7.80 1.38 -14.32
C LYS A 74 -8.81 2.28 -13.59
N VAL A 75 -9.71 1.69 -12.82
CA VAL A 75 -10.73 2.37 -12.01
C VAL A 75 -10.42 2.17 -10.54
N TYR A 76 -10.43 3.25 -9.78
CA TYR A 76 -10.30 3.22 -8.33
C TYR A 76 -11.02 4.39 -7.69
N ASP A 77 -11.38 4.23 -6.43
CA ASP A 77 -11.96 5.28 -5.61
C ASP A 77 -10.83 5.97 -4.82
N ALA A 78 -10.59 7.25 -5.12
CA ALA A 78 -9.64 8.05 -4.36
C ALA A 78 -10.16 8.26 -2.93
N ILE A 79 -9.32 8.03 -1.93
CA ILE A 79 -9.70 8.26 -0.52
C ILE A 79 -9.97 9.74 -0.30
N HIS A 80 -9.08 10.60 -0.78
CA HIS A 80 -9.24 12.05 -0.73
C HIS A 80 -8.27 12.72 -1.73
N PRO A 81 -8.67 13.79 -2.43
CA PRO A 81 -7.83 14.47 -3.42
C PRO A 81 -6.47 14.93 -2.87
N PHE A 82 -6.41 15.28 -1.59
CA PHE A 82 -5.17 15.70 -0.92
C PHE A 82 -4.09 14.60 -0.92
N PHE A 83 -4.48 13.33 -0.87
CA PHE A 83 -3.55 12.20 -0.84
C PHE A 83 -3.43 11.45 -2.17
N ASP A 84 -4.14 11.90 -3.20
CA ASP A 84 -4.22 11.14 -4.45
C ASP A 84 -2.87 11.03 -5.17
N ASP A 85 -2.03 12.06 -5.10
CA ASP A 85 -0.66 12.03 -5.64
C ASP A 85 0.23 10.93 -5.01
N ILE A 86 -0.09 10.49 -3.79
CA ILE A 86 0.62 9.42 -3.09
C ILE A 86 0.00 8.05 -3.38
N LEU A 87 -1.32 7.97 -3.49
CA LEU A 87 -2.06 6.71 -3.54
C LEU A 87 -2.52 6.32 -4.95
N ALA A 88 -2.50 7.22 -5.93
CA ALA A 88 -2.95 6.93 -7.29
C ALA A 88 -2.21 5.76 -7.93
N ALA A 89 -0.90 5.66 -7.72
CA ALA A 89 -0.07 4.60 -8.27
C ALA A 89 -0.42 3.19 -7.75
N THR A 90 -1.17 3.11 -6.66
CA THR A 90 -1.63 1.87 -6.03
C THR A 90 -3.16 1.78 -5.95
N GLY A 91 -3.86 2.52 -6.84
CA GLY A 91 -5.31 2.45 -6.95
C GLY A 91 -6.06 2.91 -5.71
N GLY A 92 -5.55 3.92 -5.01
CA GLY A 92 -6.13 4.45 -3.78
C GLY A 92 -5.88 3.58 -2.54
N VAL A 93 -5.15 2.47 -2.66
CA VAL A 93 -4.83 1.58 -1.54
C VAL A 93 -3.45 1.94 -0.97
N CYS A 94 -3.36 2.11 0.33
CA CYS A 94 -2.08 2.30 1.01
C CYS A 94 -1.41 0.94 1.24
N LEU A 95 -0.54 0.53 0.32
CA LEU A 95 0.14 -0.78 0.34
C LEU A 95 1.47 -0.74 1.10
N TYR A 96 2.20 0.37 1.00
CA TYR A 96 3.58 0.46 1.42
C TYR A 96 3.76 1.39 2.63
N GLN A 97 4.73 1.07 3.48
CA GLN A 97 5.09 1.92 4.63
C GLN A 97 5.52 3.33 4.20
N GLU A 98 6.20 3.43 3.07
CA GLU A 98 6.64 4.68 2.48
C GLU A 98 5.47 5.60 2.10
N GLN A 99 4.34 5.04 1.68
CA GLN A 99 3.13 5.79 1.40
C GLN A 99 2.55 6.42 2.68
N MET A 100 2.48 5.65 3.78
CA MET A 100 2.04 6.18 5.08
C MET A 100 2.93 7.30 5.57
N MET A 101 4.26 7.13 5.43
CA MET A 101 5.22 8.16 5.81
C MET A 101 5.06 9.42 4.96
N LYS A 102 4.84 9.27 3.65
CA LYS A 102 4.57 10.41 2.74
C LYS A 102 3.26 11.12 3.09
N MET A 103 2.21 10.39 3.44
CA MET A 103 0.94 10.98 3.87
C MET A 103 1.11 11.82 5.15
N ALA A 104 1.82 11.28 6.15
CA ALA A 104 2.11 12.02 7.37
C ALA A 104 3.02 13.24 7.12
N ASN A 105 4.03 13.09 6.26
CA ASN A 105 4.91 14.20 5.88
C ASN A 105 4.15 15.31 5.14
N LYS A 106 3.21 14.96 4.28
CA LYS A 106 2.38 15.93 3.54
C LYS A 106 1.51 16.80 4.46
N ILE A 107 1.12 16.28 5.62
CA ILE A 107 0.41 17.07 6.64
C ILE A 107 1.37 18.00 7.39
N GLY A 108 2.69 17.72 7.36
CA GLY A 108 3.73 18.57 7.95
C GLY A 108 4.57 17.90 9.04
N PHE A 109 4.48 16.58 9.22
CA PHE A 109 5.39 15.84 10.08
C PHE A 109 6.75 15.65 9.41
N SER A 110 7.83 15.62 10.19
CA SER A 110 9.13 15.18 9.69
C SER A 110 9.09 13.67 9.38
N LEU A 111 10.06 13.18 8.60
CA LEU A 111 10.14 11.75 8.30
C LEU A 111 10.36 10.91 9.55
N ASP A 112 11.13 11.40 10.52
CA ASP A 112 11.36 10.73 11.80
C ASP A 112 10.07 10.64 12.63
N GLU A 113 9.29 11.72 12.65
CA GLU A 113 7.97 11.72 13.30
C GLU A 113 6.98 10.80 12.59
N ALA A 114 7.00 10.76 11.27
CA ALA A 114 6.17 9.87 10.48
C ALA A 114 6.48 8.39 10.75
N GLU A 115 7.76 8.02 10.84
CA GLU A 115 8.19 6.67 11.20
C GLU A 115 7.79 6.31 12.63
N LEU A 116 7.93 7.25 13.56
CA LEU A 116 7.52 7.04 14.95
C LEU A 116 6.00 6.84 15.06
N LEU A 117 5.22 7.66 14.35
CA LEU A 117 3.76 7.55 14.27
C LEU A 117 3.34 6.17 13.76
N ARG A 118 3.94 5.70 12.67
CA ARG A 118 3.69 4.38 12.11
C ARG A 118 3.92 3.26 13.14
N ARG A 119 5.02 3.31 13.87
CA ARG A 119 5.35 2.31 14.90
C ARG A 119 4.37 2.33 16.06
N ILE A 120 3.91 3.52 16.47
CA ILE A 120 3.00 3.67 17.61
C ILE A 120 1.61 3.15 17.27
N VAL A 121 1.11 3.44 16.07
CA VAL A 121 -0.18 2.92 15.61
C VAL A 121 -0.15 1.39 15.58
N GLY A 122 0.94 0.79 15.07
CA GLY A 122 1.12 -0.67 15.06
C GLY A 122 1.14 -1.31 16.45
N LYS A 123 1.65 -0.61 17.46
CA LYS A 123 1.72 -1.12 18.85
C LYS A 123 0.44 -0.94 19.66
N LYS A 124 -0.54 -0.19 19.17
CA LYS A 124 -1.85 0.07 19.79
C LYS A 124 -1.83 0.51 21.27
N LYS A 125 -0.79 1.25 21.69
CA LYS A 125 -0.70 1.79 23.04
C LYS A 125 -1.68 2.95 23.22
N VAL A 126 -2.72 2.76 24.01
CA VAL A 126 -3.84 3.71 24.17
C VAL A 126 -3.40 5.14 24.54
N SER A 127 -2.43 5.28 25.44
CA SER A 127 -1.89 6.58 25.85
C SER A 127 -1.20 7.33 24.72
N GLU A 128 -0.38 6.62 23.95
CA GLU A 128 0.34 7.15 22.81
C GLU A 128 -0.61 7.50 21.66
N VAL A 129 -1.61 6.67 21.41
CA VAL A 129 -2.65 6.89 20.40
C VAL A 129 -3.37 8.22 20.61
N LYS A 130 -3.82 8.50 21.85
CA LYS A 130 -4.49 9.78 22.16
C LYS A 130 -3.58 10.99 21.93
N LYS A 131 -2.31 10.88 22.33
CA LYS A 131 -1.30 11.93 22.14
C LYS A 131 -1.08 12.24 20.66
N TRP A 132 -0.95 11.20 19.82
CA TRP A 132 -0.68 11.37 18.40
C TRP A 132 -1.92 11.82 17.61
N LYS A 133 -3.12 11.37 17.97
CA LYS A 133 -4.38 11.93 17.43
C LYS A 133 -4.45 13.44 17.64
N LYS A 134 -4.07 13.90 18.83
CA LYS A 134 -4.00 15.34 19.11
C LYS A 134 -2.95 16.04 18.25
N LYS A 135 -1.73 15.49 18.17
CA LYS A 135 -0.65 16.04 17.32
C LYS A 135 -1.07 16.17 15.84
N ILE A 136 -1.77 15.17 15.31
CA ILE A 136 -2.29 15.22 13.94
C ILE A 136 -3.28 16.37 13.76
N LYS A 137 -4.23 16.54 14.69
CA LYS A 137 -5.19 17.66 14.67
C LYS A 137 -4.50 19.01 14.76
N ASP A 138 -3.50 19.14 15.62
CA ASP A 138 -2.73 20.38 15.77
C ASP A 138 -1.94 20.70 14.48
N GLN A 139 -1.36 19.70 13.86
CA GLN A 139 -0.60 19.86 12.61
C GLN A 139 -1.50 20.25 11.42
N VAL A 140 -2.67 19.62 11.32
CA VAL A 140 -3.69 19.96 10.31
C VAL A 140 -4.12 21.43 10.46
N LYS A 141 -4.41 21.88 11.68
CA LYS A 141 -4.75 23.28 11.98
C LYS A 141 -3.62 24.23 11.66
N LYS A 142 -2.38 23.89 12.05
CA LYS A 142 -1.19 24.72 11.82
C LYS A 142 -0.96 24.98 10.33
N ASN A 143 -1.26 24.01 9.49
CA ASN A 143 -1.07 24.08 8.04
C ASN A 143 -2.36 24.51 7.29
N ASN A 144 -3.40 24.98 8.00
CA ASN A 144 -4.68 25.39 7.43
C ASN A 144 -5.33 24.34 6.52
N LEU A 145 -5.20 23.07 6.90
CA LEU A 145 -5.80 21.95 6.20
C LEU A 145 -7.19 21.63 6.80
N ASP A 146 -8.03 20.99 6.00
CA ASP A 146 -9.33 20.50 6.47
C ASP A 146 -9.15 19.45 7.58
N SER A 147 -10.00 19.50 8.60
CA SER A 147 -9.94 18.56 9.73
C SER A 147 -10.12 17.10 9.31
N GLU A 148 -10.89 16.87 8.24
CA GLU A 148 -11.11 15.56 7.63
C GLU A 148 -9.81 14.87 7.20
N ILE A 149 -8.82 15.63 6.73
CA ILE A 149 -7.51 15.12 6.31
C ILE A 149 -6.79 14.39 7.47
N GLY A 150 -6.89 14.93 8.68
CA GLY A 150 -6.30 14.29 9.86
C GLY A 150 -7.01 12.99 10.24
N ASP A 151 -8.31 12.95 10.12
CA ASP A 151 -9.11 11.74 10.41
C ASP A 151 -8.87 10.66 9.36
N ILE A 152 -8.74 11.02 8.09
CA ILE A 152 -8.37 10.11 6.99
C ILE A 152 -6.98 9.53 7.22
N LEU A 153 -5.97 10.36 7.52
CA LEU A 153 -4.63 9.86 7.82
C LEU A 153 -4.67 8.85 8.96
N TRP A 154 -5.40 9.15 10.03
CA TRP A 154 -5.51 8.24 11.17
C TRP A 154 -6.14 6.91 10.79
N SER A 155 -7.26 6.93 10.05
CA SER A 155 -7.95 5.73 9.58
C SER A 155 -7.03 4.86 8.71
N VAL A 156 -6.32 5.46 7.76
CA VAL A 156 -5.38 4.74 6.88
C VAL A 156 -4.24 4.12 7.70
N LEU A 157 -3.73 4.83 8.71
CA LEU A 157 -2.70 4.30 9.60
C LEU A 157 -3.20 3.12 10.44
N GLU A 158 -4.42 3.19 10.97
CA GLU A 158 -5.01 2.08 11.73
C GLU A 158 -5.22 0.84 10.86
N ASP A 159 -5.78 1.01 9.67
CA ASP A 159 -6.02 -0.07 8.72
C ASP A 159 -4.72 -0.69 8.24
N SER A 160 -3.71 0.14 7.98
CA SER A 160 -2.43 -0.29 7.40
C SER A 160 -1.42 -0.82 8.42
N ALA A 161 -1.61 -0.56 9.72
CA ALA A 161 -0.64 -0.89 10.77
C ALA A 161 -0.27 -2.38 10.84
N ASN A 162 -1.17 -3.24 10.40
CA ASN A 162 -1.01 -4.69 10.50
C ASN A 162 -0.51 -5.34 9.19
N TYR A 163 -0.48 -4.62 8.07
CA TYR A 163 -0.18 -5.23 6.78
C TYR A 163 0.79 -4.47 5.89
N SER A 164 1.13 -3.22 6.20
CA SER A 164 1.97 -2.42 5.30
C SER A 164 3.34 -3.05 5.05
N PHE A 165 3.74 -3.01 3.81
CA PHE A 165 4.93 -3.66 3.27
C PHE A 165 6.02 -2.63 2.96
N ASN A 166 7.30 -2.99 3.13
CA ASN A 166 8.39 -2.21 2.57
C ASN A 166 8.43 -2.42 1.05
N LYS A 167 8.35 -1.34 0.29
CA LYS A 167 8.62 -1.41 -1.14
C LYS A 167 10.13 -1.59 -1.34
N SER A 168 10.51 -2.74 -1.81
CA SER A 168 11.90 -3.07 -2.13
C SER A 168 12.33 -2.53 -3.47
#